data_3f6f788d904844938d7a2d9d021ed303
#
_entry.id   3f6f788d904844938d7a2d9d021ed303
#
_cell.length_a   1.000
_cell.length_b   1.000
_cell.length_c   1.000
_cell.angle_alpha   90.00
_cell.angle_beta   90.00
_cell.angle_gamma   90.00
#
_symmetry.space_group_name_H-M   'P 1'
#
loop_
_entity.id
_entity.type
_entity.pdbx_description
1 polymer ?
#
loop_
_entity_poly.entity_id
_entity_poly.type
_entity_poly.pdbx_seq_one_letter_code
_entity_poly.pdbx_strand_id
1 'polypeptide(L)'
;REGEFNLFAYDVNTREVSQLTRFDDFPILNASHHGNQIIFEREGYLHRFNLSDNSTQKITVGIAADLLELRPRYVKGNKYIRSAHISPSGVRAVFDFRGEIITVPAEKGDPRNLTETPGAHEKFPAWSPDGKNVAYLSDASGEYTLHIKSQDGRGEARSIPLTGTGFYADLQWSPDGEKICYTDNGRNLYVLDVESGNIAKIDTEQIYGPGPFREMFGDWSSHSKWI
;
A
#
# COMPACT_ATOMS: atom_id res chain seq x y z
N ARG A 1 20.20 -9.23 24.08
CA ARG A 1 19.25 -8.94 22.99
C ARG A 1 18.30 -10.12 22.89
N GLU A 2 17.11 -9.96 23.36
CA GLU A 2 15.98 -10.85 23.10
C GLU A 2 14.91 -9.97 22.45
N GLY A 3 14.68 -10.12 21.13
CA GLY A 3 13.76 -9.28 20.38
C GLY A 3 14.34 -7.93 19.94
N GLU A 4 13.51 -6.89 19.94
CA GLU A 4 13.84 -5.53 19.46
C GLU A 4 14.78 -4.77 20.42
N PHE A 5 15.42 -3.71 19.92
CA PHE A 5 16.26 -2.84 20.75
C PHE A 5 15.40 -2.10 21.78
N ASN A 6 15.75 -2.27 23.06
CA ASN A 6 15.10 -1.66 24.21
C ASN A 6 16.10 -0.87 25.06
N LEU A 7 15.61 -0.05 25.99
CA LEU A 7 16.43 0.66 26.98
C LEU A 7 16.81 -0.27 28.11
N PHE A 8 18.08 -0.25 28.48
CA PHE A 8 18.62 -0.93 29.65
C PHE A 8 19.43 0.06 30.49
N ALA A 9 19.36 -0.08 31.80
CA ALA A 9 20.24 0.60 32.74
C ALA A 9 21.29 -0.37 33.26
N TYR A 10 22.52 0.12 33.41
CA TYR A 10 23.64 -0.59 34.03
C TYR A 10 24.09 0.15 35.29
N ASP A 11 24.01 -0.51 36.44
CA ASP A 11 24.53 0.03 37.68
C ASP A 11 26.04 -0.29 37.80
N VAL A 12 26.87 0.74 37.83
CA VAL A 12 28.32 0.60 37.85
C VAL A 12 28.88 0.04 39.19
N ASN A 13 28.12 0.16 40.28
CA ASN A 13 28.54 -0.31 41.59
C ASN A 13 28.18 -1.77 41.80
N THR A 14 26.92 -2.13 41.52
CA THR A 14 26.43 -3.52 41.67
C THR A 14 26.72 -4.37 40.43
N ARG A 15 27.06 -3.76 39.30
CA ARG A 15 27.24 -4.40 37.99
C ARG A 15 26.00 -5.12 37.46
N GLU A 16 24.85 -4.72 37.93
CA GLU A 16 23.56 -5.26 37.48
C GLU A 16 23.02 -4.51 36.29
N VAL A 17 22.39 -5.27 35.37
CA VAL A 17 21.67 -4.74 34.23
C VAL A 17 20.17 -4.86 34.47
N SER A 18 19.43 -3.77 34.35
CA SER A 18 17.97 -3.76 34.44
C SER A 18 17.37 -3.28 33.13
N GLN A 19 16.32 -3.97 32.68
CA GLN A 19 15.58 -3.58 31.50
C GLN A 19 14.52 -2.53 31.84
N LEU A 20 14.57 -1.38 31.18
CA LEU A 20 13.68 -0.24 31.40
C LEU A 20 12.43 -0.27 30.50
N THR A 21 12.57 -0.75 29.25
CA THR A 21 11.44 -0.84 28.32
C THR A 21 11.31 -2.27 27.75
N ARG A 22 10.11 -2.64 27.30
CA ARG A 22 9.81 -3.97 26.76
C ARG A 22 8.92 -3.86 25.52
N PHE A 23 9.48 -3.30 24.44
CA PHE A 23 8.83 -3.27 23.13
C PHE A 23 9.23 -4.50 22.36
N ASP A 24 8.29 -5.07 21.63
CA ASP A 24 8.45 -6.29 20.84
C ASP A 24 8.12 -6.07 19.32
N ASP A 25 7.63 -4.88 18.98
CA ASP A 25 7.17 -4.51 17.65
C ASP A 25 8.17 -3.63 16.87
N PHE A 26 8.68 -2.54 17.47
CA PHE A 26 9.65 -1.62 16.82
C PHE A 26 10.84 -1.33 17.72
N PRO A 27 12.06 -1.24 17.15
CA PRO A 27 13.27 -0.92 17.90
C PRO A 27 13.28 0.52 18.41
N ILE A 28 13.99 0.74 19.52
CA ILE A 28 14.39 2.06 19.98
C ILE A 28 15.66 2.49 19.23
N LEU A 29 15.63 3.69 18.66
CA LEU A 29 16.73 4.32 17.95
C LEU A 29 17.08 5.66 18.61
N ASN A 30 18.32 6.13 18.39
CA ASN A 30 18.78 7.49 18.70
C ASN A 30 18.43 7.98 20.13
N ALA A 31 18.65 7.13 21.14
CA ALA A 31 18.35 7.50 22.52
C ALA A 31 19.31 8.57 23.05
N SER A 32 18.75 9.60 23.72
CA SER A 32 19.47 10.68 24.39
C SER A 32 18.92 10.92 25.80
N HIS A 33 19.80 11.16 26.75
CA HIS A 33 19.47 11.29 28.19
C HIS A 33 19.75 12.69 28.71
N HIS A 34 18.83 13.21 29.50
CA HIS A 34 19.03 14.43 30.31
C HIS A 34 18.21 14.37 31.60
N GLY A 35 18.87 14.53 32.74
CA GLY A 35 18.21 14.43 34.04
C GLY A 35 17.49 13.09 34.21
N ASN A 36 16.24 13.12 34.58
CA ASN A 36 15.39 11.93 34.74
C ASN A 36 14.65 11.50 33.46
N GLN A 37 15.07 12.01 32.30
CA GLN A 37 14.34 11.73 31.06
C GLN A 37 15.27 11.15 29.99
N ILE A 38 14.76 10.21 29.23
CA ILE A 38 15.39 9.67 28.02
C ILE A 38 14.44 9.98 26.86
N ILE A 39 14.94 10.66 25.84
CA ILE A 39 14.24 10.88 24.59
C ILE A 39 14.78 9.88 23.57
N PHE A 40 13.92 9.24 22.82
CA PHE A 40 14.29 8.28 21.79
C PHE A 40 13.30 8.28 20.63
N GLU A 41 13.74 7.75 19.51
CA GLU A 41 12.93 7.50 18.34
C GLU A 41 12.41 6.06 18.36
N ARG A 42 11.12 5.89 18.05
CA ARG A 42 10.48 4.59 17.84
C ARG A 42 9.28 4.77 16.91
N GLU A 43 9.06 3.87 15.97
CA GLU A 43 7.95 3.96 14.99
C GLU A 43 7.96 5.26 14.15
N GLY A 44 9.11 5.90 13.97
CA GLY A 44 9.20 7.23 13.32
C GLY A 44 8.70 8.40 14.17
N TYR A 45 8.45 8.19 15.47
CA TYR A 45 8.03 9.22 16.42
C TYR A 45 9.04 9.41 17.53
N LEU A 46 9.05 10.61 18.12
CA LEU A 46 9.79 10.88 19.34
C LEU A 46 9.00 10.42 20.56
N HIS A 47 9.68 9.72 21.45
CA HIS A 47 9.15 9.25 22.73
C HIS A 47 10.00 9.77 23.87
N ARG A 48 9.37 9.98 25.02
CA ARG A 48 10.01 10.34 26.28
C ARG A 48 9.79 9.23 27.29
N PHE A 49 10.85 8.70 27.83
CA PHE A 49 10.83 7.78 28.99
C PHE A 49 11.23 8.56 30.24
N ASN A 50 10.47 8.42 31.33
CA ASN A 50 10.75 9.04 32.60
C ASN A 50 11.29 7.99 33.59
N LEU A 51 12.52 8.18 34.04
CA LEU A 51 13.21 7.27 34.97
C LEU A 51 12.59 7.23 36.37
N SER A 52 11.78 8.23 36.77
CA SER A 52 11.20 8.29 38.12
C SER A 52 9.99 7.39 38.26
N ASP A 53 9.23 7.16 37.20
CA ASP A 53 7.98 6.38 37.24
C ASP A 53 7.92 5.28 36.16
N ASN A 54 9.01 5.13 35.38
CA ASN A 54 9.13 4.21 34.25
C ASN A 54 8.01 4.38 33.19
N SER A 55 7.46 5.58 33.04
CA SER A 55 6.44 5.86 32.05
C SER A 55 7.05 6.24 30.70
N THR A 56 6.38 5.81 29.62
CA THR A 56 6.70 6.21 28.25
C THR A 56 5.57 7.05 27.69
N GLN A 57 5.92 8.18 27.07
CA GLN A 57 4.95 9.07 26.41
C GLN A 57 5.45 9.45 25.02
N LYS A 58 4.58 9.36 24.02
CA LYS A 58 4.82 9.89 22.68
C LYS A 58 4.81 11.42 22.72
N ILE A 59 5.81 12.05 22.09
CA ILE A 59 5.91 13.51 22.00
C ILE A 59 5.24 13.95 20.72
N THR A 60 4.23 14.80 20.85
CA THR A 60 3.61 15.46 19.70
C THR A 60 4.42 16.70 19.33
N VAL A 61 4.98 16.70 18.13
CA VAL A 61 5.71 17.86 17.59
C VAL A 61 4.80 18.59 16.61
N GLY A 62 4.46 19.83 16.93
CA GLY A 62 3.74 20.72 16.02
C GLY A 62 4.70 21.72 15.38
N ILE A 63 4.51 21.99 14.09
CA ILE A 63 5.25 23.02 13.36
C ILE A 63 4.29 24.14 12.99
N ALA A 64 4.48 25.31 13.58
CA ALA A 64 3.76 26.54 13.19
C ALA A 64 4.52 27.22 12.04
N ALA A 65 4.33 26.72 10.82
CA ALA A 65 4.96 27.27 9.62
C ALA A 65 3.95 27.35 8.48
N ASP A 66 4.18 28.31 7.58
CA ASP A 66 3.44 28.40 6.31
C ASP A 66 4.03 27.37 5.33
N LEU A 67 3.52 26.15 5.39
CA LEU A 67 4.00 25.00 4.62
C LEU A 67 3.63 25.16 3.13
N LEU A 68 4.35 26.05 2.42
CA LEU A 68 4.10 26.36 1.00
C LEU A 68 4.11 25.13 0.10
N GLU A 69 4.93 24.14 0.43
CA GLU A 69 5.03 22.89 -0.32
C GLU A 69 3.77 22.01 -0.23
N LEU A 70 2.95 22.19 0.80
CA LEU A 70 1.69 21.47 0.99
C LEU A 70 0.49 22.17 0.35
N ARG A 71 0.67 23.39 -0.18
CA ARG A 71 -0.42 24.12 -0.86
C ARG A 71 -0.75 23.47 -2.20
N PRO A 72 -2.04 23.48 -2.60
CA PRO A 72 -2.44 23.06 -3.94
C PRO A 72 -1.68 23.82 -5.01
N ARG A 73 -1.10 23.09 -5.95
CA ARG A 73 -0.33 23.67 -7.08
C ARG A 73 -0.55 22.86 -8.34
N TYR A 74 -0.51 23.54 -9.49
CA TYR A 74 -0.52 22.85 -10.78
C TYR A 74 0.85 22.22 -11.03
N VAL A 75 0.83 20.94 -11.45
CA VAL A 75 2.03 20.20 -11.80
C VAL A 75 1.88 19.60 -13.20
N LYS A 76 2.99 19.54 -13.97
CA LYS A 76 3.02 18.76 -15.21
C LYS A 76 3.04 17.28 -14.83
N GLY A 77 1.97 16.58 -15.17
CA GLY A 77 1.65 15.27 -14.59
C GLY A 77 2.14 14.06 -15.37
N ASN A 78 2.44 14.18 -16.68
CA ASN A 78 2.72 13.04 -17.55
C ASN A 78 3.82 12.09 -17.04
N LYS A 79 4.84 12.60 -16.35
CA LYS A 79 5.92 11.79 -15.75
C LYS A 79 5.50 10.95 -14.54
N TYR A 80 4.31 11.17 -14.03
CA TYR A 80 3.79 10.46 -12.85
C TYR A 80 2.75 9.39 -13.20
N ILE A 81 2.41 9.25 -14.48
CA ILE A 81 1.57 8.16 -14.96
C ILE A 81 2.45 6.92 -15.05
N ARG A 82 2.03 5.83 -14.43
CA ARG A 82 2.76 4.54 -14.42
C ARG A 82 2.02 3.47 -15.18
N SER A 83 0.70 3.36 -14.97
CA SER A 83 -0.16 2.42 -15.66
C SER A 83 -1.40 3.10 -16.21
N ALA A 84 -1.94 2.53 -17.28
CA ALA A 84 -3.15 3.04 -17.92
C ALA A 84 -3.97 1.87 -18.48
N HIS A 85 -5.29 2.01 -18.45
CA HIS A 85 -6.19 1.06 -19.06
C HIS A 85 -7.36 1.80 -19.74
N ILE A 86 -7.74 1.35 -20.94
CA ILE A 86 -8.83 1.95 -21.70
C ILE A 86 -10.15 1.26 -21.33
N SER A 87 -11.21 2.03 -21.17
CA SER A 87 -12.55 1.46 -20.92
C SER A 87 -12.99 0.59 -22.11
N PRO A 88 -13.80 -0.45 -21.89
CA PRO A 88 -14.28 -1.33 -22.97
C PRO A 88 -14.99 -0.59 -24.11
N SER A 89 -15.63 0.53 -23.82
CA SER A 89 -16.30 1.39 -24.80
C SER A 89 -15.34 2.36 -25.51
N GLY A 90 -14.09 2.50 -25.08
CA GLY A 90 -13.12 3.47 -25.59
C GLY A 90 -13.39 4.93 -25.20
N VAL A 91 -14.47 5.21 -24.45
CA VAL A 91 -14.87 6.61 -24.15
C VAL A 91 -14.08 7.24 -22.99
N ARG A 92 -13.40 6.44 -22.19
CA ARG A 92 -12.55 6.90 -21.08
C ARG A 92 -11.30 6.04 -20.96
N ALA A 93 -10.24 6.63 -20.42
CA ALA A 93 -9.08 5.92 -19.91
C ALA A 93 -8.97 6.11 -18.41
N VAL A 94 -8.39 5.14 -17.71
CA VAL A 94 -8.02 5.22 -16.29
C VAL A 94 -6.51 5.19 -16.17
N PHE A 95 -6.00 5.94 -15.24
CA PHE A 95 -4.57 6.07 -14.96
C PHE A 95 -4.31 5.94 -13.46
N ASP A 96 -3.19 5.34 -13.08
CA ASP A 96 -2.60 5.65 -11.79
C ASP A 96 -1.75 6.92 -11.92
N PHE A 97 -1.95 7.85 -11.04
CA PHE A 97 -1.31 9.15 -11.06
C PHE A 97 -0.97 9.61 -9.64
N ARG A 98 0.31 9.52 -9.28
CA ARG A 98 0.82 9.93 -7.97
C ARG A 98 0.15 9.24 -6.78
N GLY A 99 -0.25 8.00 -6.94
CA GLY A 99 -0.95 7.25 -5.90
C GLY A 99 -2.46 7.43 -5.88
N GLU A 100 -3.04 8.12 -6.86
CA GLU A 100 -4.47 8.27 -7.04
C GLU A 100 -4.93 7.60 -8.34
N ILE A 101 -6.17 7.16 -8.39
CA ILE A 101 -6.78 6.59 -9.60
C ILE A 101 -7.67 7.63 -10.26
N ILE A 102 -7.29 8.02 -11.48
CA ILE A 102 -7.94 9.09 -12.23
C ILE A 102 -8.50 8.56 -13.54
N THR A 103 -9.77 8.86 -13.86
CA THR A 103 -10.32 8.60 -15.17
C THR A 103 -10.42 9.88 -16.00
N VAL A 104 -10.08 9.78 -17.27
CA VAL A 104 -10.09 10.90 -18.22
C VAL A 104 -10.94 10.51 -19.43
N PRO A 105 -11.87 11.38 -19.89
CA PRO A 105 -12.63 11.11 -21.11
C PRO A 105 -11.76 11.24 -22.35
N ALA A 106 -12.08 10.47 -23.41
CA ALA A 106 -11.36 10.53 -24.68
C ALA A 106 -11.57 11.87 -25.42
N GLU A 107 -12.77 12.42 -25.36
CA GLU A 107 -13.10 13.67 -26.07
C GLU A 107 -13.63 14.76 -25.13
N LYS A 108 -14.85 14.62 -24.63
CA LYS A 108 -15.56 15.64 -23.84
C LYS A 108 -15.90 15.15 -22.45
N GLY A 109 -15.82 16.05 -21.48
CA GLY A 109 -16.12 15.80 -20.07
C GLY A 109 -14.92 16.06 -19.17
N ASP A 110 -15.14 15.92 -17.87
CA ASP A 110 -14.11 16.21 -16.87
C ASP A 110 -13.34 14.96 -16.44
N PRO A 111 -12.04 15.08 -16.10
CA PRO A 111 -11.34 14.07 -15.33
C PRO A 111 -12.03 13.83 -13.99
N ARG A 112 -11.96 12.59 -13.51
CA ARG A 112 -12.48 12.21 -12.18
C ARG A 112 -11.39 11.55 -11.39
N ASN A 113 -11.14 12.04 -10.18
CA ASN A 113 -10.38 11.28 -9.20
C ASN A 113 -11.34 10.26 -8.55
N LEU A 114 -11.05 8.99 -8.64
CA LEU A 114 -11.89 7.93 -8.07
C LEU A 114 -11.57 7.66 -6.60
N THR A 115 -10.38 7.98 -6.13
CA THR A 115 -9.89 7.57 -4.81
C THR A 115 -9.94 8.72 -3.80
N GLU A 116 -9.36 9.86 -4.09
CA GLU A 116 -9.29 11.03 -3.20
C GLU A 116 -8.71 10.68 -1.82
N THR A 117 -7.67 9.84 -1.81
CA THR A 117 -7.05 9.28 -0.61
C THR A 117 -5.59 9.72 -0.47
N PRO A 118 -5.31 11.00 -0.11
CA PRO A 118 -3.96 11.57 -0.14
C PRO A 118 -2.94 10.89 0.80
N GLY A 119 -3.40 10.04 1.71
CA GLY A 119 -2.56 9.24 2.62
C GLY A 119 -2.28 7.83 2.15
N ALA A 120 -2.85 7.40 1.02
CA ALA A 120 -2.70 6.07 0.46
C ALA A 120 -1.99 6.09 -0.89
N HIS A 121 -1.54 4.93 -1.32
CA HIS A 121 -0.93 4.75 -2.64
C HIS A 121 -1.75 3.73 -3.44
N GLU A 122 -2.45 4.24 -4.45
CA GLU A 122 -3.21 3.41 -5.38
C GLU A 122 -2.43 3.17 -6.67
N LYS A 123 -2.60 1.95 -7.23
CA LYS A 123 -1.89 1.52 -8.44
C LYS A 123 -2.64 0.44 -9.22
N PHE A 124 -2.19 0.20 -10.45
CA PHE A 124 -2.68 -0.86 -11.34
C PHE A 124 -4.20 -0.86 -11.57
N PRO A 125 -4.78 0.25 -12.05
CA PRO A 125 -6.20 0.27 -12.34
C PRO A 125 -6.56 -0.61 -13.54
N ALA A 126 -7.66 -1.34 -13.43
CA ALA A 126 -8.21 -2.19 -14.49
C ALA A 126 -9.72 -2.01 -14.60
N TRP A 127 -10.22 -1.71 -15.80
CA TRP A 127 -11.65 -1.63 -16.08
C TRP A 127 -12.30 -3.02 -16.05
N SER A 128 -13.48 -3.11 -15.44
CA SER A 128 -14.33 -4.28 -15.61
C SER A 128 -14.82 -4.39 -17.06
N PRO A 129 -15.07 -5.61 -17.59
CA PRO A 129 -15.50 -5.83 -18.97
C PRO A 129 -16.80 -5.12 -19.34
N ASP A 130 -17.68 -4.91 -18.38
CA ASP A 130 -18.96 -4.17 -18.56
C ASP A 130 -18.77 -2.64 -18.50
N GLY A 131 -17.57 -2.15 -18.18
CA GLY A 131 -17.23 -0.74 -18.07
C GLY A 131 -17.84 0.01 -16.89
N LYS A 132 -18.45 -0.69 -15.93
CA LYS A 132 -19.10 -0.04 -14.79
C LYS A 132 -18.17 0.20 -13.61
N ASN A 133 -17.16 -0.63 -13.44
CA ASN A 133 -16.25 -0.60 -12.31
C ASN A 133 -14.79 -0.49 -12.72
N VAL A 134 -13.97 -0.02 -11.80
CA VAL A 134 -12.51 -0.04 -11.88
C VAL A 134 -11.99 -0.78 -10.66
N ALA A 135 -11.19 -1.82 -10.90
CA ALA A 135 -10.40 -2.47 -9.87
C ALA A 135 -9.04 -1.79 -9.75
N TYR A 136 -8.49 -1.70 -8.56
CA TYR A 136 -7.16 -1.14 -8.29
C TYR A 136 -6.61 -1.68 -6.97
N LEU A 137 -5.32 -1.56 -6.76
CA LEU A 137 -4.67 -1.86 -5.47
C LEU A 137 -4.53 -0.59 -4.65
N SER A 138 -4.78 -0.67 -3.34
CA SER A 138 -4.58 0.43 -2.39
C SER A 138 -3.97 -0.07 -1.08
N ASP A 139 -3.04 0.70 -0.52
CA ASP A 139 -2.44 0.45 0.79
C ASP A 139 -3.08 1.26 1.94
N ALA A 140 -4.26 1.80 1.72
CA ALA A 140 -5.00 2.61 2.70
C ALA A 140 -5.21 1.91 4.06
N SER A 141 -5.21 0.58 4.09
CA SER A 141 -5.32 -0.25 5.31
C SER A 141 -3.98 -0.58 5.96
N GLY A 142 -2.85 -0.10 5.41
CA GLY A 142 -1.48 -0.44 5.82
C GLY A 142 -0.84 -1.49 4.92
N GLU A 143 -1.63 -2.40 4.34
CA GLU A 143 -1.19 -3.42 3.37
C GLU A 143 -2.02 -3.30 2.09
N TYR A 144 -1.42 -3.69 0.96
CA TYR A 144 -2.13 -3.65 -0.31
C TYR A 144 -3.32 -4.61 -0.34
N THR A 145 -4.49 -4.06 -0.60
CA THR A 145 -5.74 -4.78 -0.83
C THR A 145 -6.31 -4.44 -2.20
N LEU A 146 -7.13 -5.31 -2.76
CA LEU A 146 -7.85 -5.02 -3.99
C LEU A 146 -9.11 -4.20 -3.66
N HIS A 147 -9.29 -3.12 -4.38
CA HIS A 147 -10.47 -2.29 -4.32
C HIS A 147 -11.23 -2.33 -5.65
N ILE A 148 -12.56 -2.36 -5.57
CA ILE A 148 -13.44 -2.25 -6.73
C ILE A 148 -14.39 -1.10 -6.48
N LYS A 149 -14.38 -0.11 -7.36
CA LYS A 149 -15.17 1.11 -7.25
C LYS A 149 -15.91 1.42 -8.56
N SER A 150 -17.10 2.01 -8.44
CA SER A 150 -17.84 2.49 -9.61
C SER A 150 -17.03 3.53 -10.39
N GLN A 151 -17.04 3.44 -11.71
CA GLN A 151 -16.32 4.35 -12.62
C GLN A 151 -16.78 5.80 -12.54
N ASP A 152 -17.95 6.08 -11.99
CA ASP A 152 -18.43 7.44 -11.76
C ASP A 152 -17.89 8.07 -10.47
N GLY A 153 -17.12 7.31 -9.68
CA GLY A 153 -16.52 7.74 -8.42
C GLY A 153 -17.47 7.73 -7.22
N ARG A 154 -18.74 7.37 -7.43
CA ARG A 154 -19.75 7.39 -6.37
C ARG A 154 -19.72 6.13 -5.52
N GLY A 155 -20.16 6.27 -4.28
CA GLY A 155 -20.24 5.19 -3.30
C GLY A 155 -18.85 4.76 -2.78
N GLU A 156 -18.88 3.85 -1.81
CA GLU A 156 -17.67 3.27 -1.22
C GLU A 156 -17.06 2.21 -2.13
N ALA A 157 -15.74 2.09 -2.09
CA ALA A 157 -15.06 1.00 -2.76
C ALA A 157 -15.24 -0.29 -1.96
N ARG A 158 -15.51 -1.39 -2.64
CA ARG A 158 -15.46 -2.72 -2.04
C ARG A 158 -13.98 -3.12 -1.90
N SER A 159 -13.52 -3.36 -0.68
CA SER A 159 -12.16 -3.82 -0.39
C SER A 159 -12.14 -5.35 -0.22
N ILE A 160 -11.16 -6.01 -0.83
CA ILE A 160 -10.95 -7.45 -0.76
C ILE A 160 -9.49 -7.70 -0.39
N PRO A 161 -9.22 -8.32 0.78
CA PRO A 161 -7.86 -8.72 1.17
C PRO A 161 -7.28 -9.71 0.15
N LEU A 162 -6.00 -9.55 -0.19
CA LEU A 162 -5.31 -10.42 -1.11
C LEU A 162 -4.44 -11.46 -0.38
N THR A 163 -4.23 -12.59 -1.04
CA THR A 163 -3.29 -13.63 -0.61
C THR A 163 -1.99 -13.49 -1.41
N GLY A 164 -0.84 -13.57 -0.73
CA GLY A 164 0.47 -13.48 -1.37
C GLY A 164 1.50 -12.82 -0.47
N THR A 165 2.55 -12.27 -1.07
CA THR A 165 3.73 -11.74 -0.38
C THR A 165 3.63 -10.23 -0.07
N GLY A 166 2.47 -9.60 -0.27
CA GLY A 166 2.20 -8.20 0.09
C GLY A 166 2.43 -7.17 -1.03
N PHE A 167 3.16 -7.53 -2.10
CA PHE A 167 3.35 -6.69 -3.28
C PHE A 167 2.71 -7.33 -4.49
N TYR A 168 1.69 -6.69 -5.04
CA TYR A 168 0.85 -7.22 -6.11
C TYR A 168 0.91 -6.34 -7.35
N ALA A 169 0.65 -6.96 -8.52
CA ALA A 169 0.66 -6.32 -9.82
C ALA A 169 -0.30 -7.03 -10.80
N ASP A 170 -0.42 -6.48 -11.99
CA ASP A 170 -1.04 -7.10 -13.18
C ASP A 170 -2.48 -7.55 -12.97
N LEU A 171 -3.30 -6.63 -12.45
CA LEU A 171 -4.74 -6.90 -12.31
C LEU A 171 -5.40 -7.04 -13.69
N GLN A 172 -5.98 -8.21 -13.94
CA GLN A 172 -6.76 -8.45 -15.16
C GLN A 172 -8.11 -9.09 -14.82
N TRP A 173 -9.18 -8.48 -15.30
CA TRP A 173 -10.50 -9.08 -15.24
C TRP A 173 -10.65 -10.21 -16.25
N SER A 174 -11.34 -11.26 -15.87
CA SER A 174 -11.84 -12.24 -16.84
C SER A 174 -12.88 -11.59 -17.77
N PRO A 175 -12.98 -12.02 -19.04
CA PRO A 175 -13.94 -11.45 -19.99
C PRO A 175 -15.41 -11.44 -19.55
N ASP A 176 -15.83 -12.40 -18.72
CA ASP A 176 -17.15 -12.45 -18.11
C ASP A 176 -17.34 -11.50 -16.91
N GLY A 177 -16.25 -10.96 -16.38
CA GLY A 177 -16.26 -10.06 -15.21
C GLY A 177 -16.45 -10.76 -13.87
N GLU A 178 -16.39 -12.08 -13.81
CA GLU A 178 -16.59 -12.84 -12.57
C GLU A 178 -15.31 -12.99 -11.76
N LYS A 179 -14.14 -12.89 -12.41
CA LYS A 179 -12.84 -13.14 -11.78
C LYS A 179 -11.83 -12.06 -12.09
N ILE A 180 -10.83 -11.97 -11.23
CA ILE A 180 -9.63 -11.13 -11.45
C ILE A 180 -8.39 -11.99 -11.22
N CYS A 181 -7.46 -12.03 -12.17
CA CYS A 181 -6.14 -12.55 -11.90
C CYS A 181 -5.18 -11.45 -11.49
N TYR A 182 -4.19 -11.82 -10.70
CA TYR A 182 -3.12 -10.92 -10.26
C TYR A 182 -1.84 -11.73 -9.94
N THR A 183 -0.72 -11.04 -9.94
CA THR A 183 0.58 -11.61 -9.58
C THR A 183 1.13 -10.97 -8.30
N ASP A 184 2.06 -11.66 -7.64
CA ASP A 184 2.82 -11.11 -6.52
C ASP A 184 4.33 -11.07 -6.82
N ASN A 185 5.11 -10.39 -5.97
CA ASN A 185 6.56 -10.33 -6.09
C ASN A 185 7.25 -11.68 -5.76
N GLY A 186 6.53 -12.67 -5.24
CA GLY A 186 6.96 -14.06 -5.11
C GLY A 186 6.79 -14.88 -6.39
N ARG A 187 6.40 -14.23 -7.50
CA ARG A 187 6.12 -14.84 -8.82
C ARG A 187 5.03 -15.91 -8.76
N ASN A 188 4.01 -15.63 -8.00
CA ASN A 188 2.83 -16.45 -7.94
C ASN A 188 1.70 -15.80 -8.75
N LEU A 189 0.95 -16.60 -9.46
CA LEU A 189 -0.28 -16.21 -10.15
C LEU A 189 -1.48 -16.66 -9.33
N TYR A 190 -2.40 -15.74 -9.09
CA TYR A 190 -3.62 -15.97 -8.33
C TYR A 190 -4.85 -15.62 -9.16
N VAL A 191 -5.95 -16.27 -8.82
CA VAL A 191 -7.30 -15.93 -9.32
C VAL A 191 -8.20 -15.67 -8.13
N LEU A 192 -8.83 -14.50 -8.15
CA LEU A 192 -9.86 -14.08 -7.21
C LEU A 192 -11.22 -14.20 -7.87
N ASP A 193 -12.15 -14.89 -7.22
CA ASP A 193 -13.58 -14.84 -7.53
C ASP A 193 -14.18 -13.56 -6.92
N VAL A 194 -14.73 -12.72 -7.79
CA VAL A 194 -15.15 -11.36 -7.37
C VAL A 194 -16.35 -11.39 -6.45
N GLU A 195 -17.29 -12.30 -6.64
CA GLU A 195 -18.50 -12.37 -5.81
C GLU A 195 -18.19 -12.88 -4.40
N SER A 196 -17.54 -14.04 -4.33
CA SER A 196 -17.25 -14.72 -3.06
C SER A 196 -16.04 -14.16 -2.31
N GLY A 197 -15.10 -13.51 -3.02
CA GLY A 197 -13.80 -13.10 -2.48
C GLY A 197 -12.81 -14.25 -2.30
N ASN A 198 -13.13 -15.46 -2.79
CA ASN A 198 -12.23 -16.61 -2.69
C ASN A 198 -11.04 -16.45 -3.64
N ILE A 199 -9.85 -16.81 -3.14
CA ILE A 199 -8.61 -16.70 -3.89
C ILE A 199 -7.98 -18.09 -4.03
N ALA A 200 -7.60 -18.42 -5.26
CA ALA A 200 -6.85 -19.62 -5.58
C ALA A 200 -5.49 -19.27 -6.17
N LYS A 201 -4.43 -19.87 -5.67
CA LYS A 201 -3.12 -19.83 -6.31
C LYS A 201 -3.13 -20.81 -7.49
N ILE A 202 -2.81 -20.31 -8.67
CA ILE A 202 -2.85 -21.07 -9.92
C ILE A 202 -1.48 -21.66 -10.24
N ASP A 203 -0.43 -20.82 -10.18
CA ASP A 203 0.91 -21.25 -10.55
C ASP A 203 1.98 -20.46 -9.81
N THR A 204 3.22 -20.94 -9.90
CA THR A 204 4.42 -20.29 -9.35
C THR A 204 5.56 -20.47 -10.32
N GLU A 205 6.18 -19.37 -10.76
CA GLU A 205 7.40 -19.47 -11.56
C GLU A 205 8.58 -19.85 -10.66
N GLN A 206 9.23 -20.98 -10.99
CA GLN A 206 10.48 -21.35 -10.32
C GLN A 206 11.63 -20.49 -10.84
N ILE A 207 12.45 -19.98 -9.90
CA ILE A 207 13.62 -19.18 -10.23
C ILE A 207 14.74 -20.11 -10.70
N TYR A 208 14.97 -20.21 -12.00
CA TYR A 208 16.11 -20.88 -12.58
C TYR A 208 17.14 -19.81 -13.07
N GLY A 209 18.16 -19.56 -12.27
CA GLY A 209 19.33 -18.79 -12.65
C GLY A 209 19.19 -17.27 -12.64
N PRO A 210 20.31 -16.54 -12.84
CA PRO A 210 20.35 -15.08 -12.84
C PRO A 210 19.84 -14.54 -14.18
N GLY A 211 18.53 -14.36 -14.31
CA GLY A 211 17.95 -13.67 -15.46
C GLY A 211 17.39 -12.33 -15.03
N PRO A 212 17.65 -11.23 -15.77
CA PRO A 212 16.98 -9.98 -15.51
C PRO A 212 15.48 -10.13 -15.83
N PHE A 213 14.63 -9.84 -14.84
CA PHE A 213 13.20 -9.56 -15.00
C PHE A 213 12.40 -10.63 -15.77
N ARG A 214 12.09 -11.73 -15.12
CA ARG A 214 10.95 -12.55 -15.52
C ARG A 214 9.78 -12.13 -14.67
N GLU A 215 8.87 -11.42 -15.25
CA GLU A 215 7.56 -11.13 -14.70
C GLU A 215 6.65 -12.27 -15.10
N MET A 216 5.85 -12.79 -14.16
CA MET A 216 4.83 -13.75 -14.45
C MET A 216 3.59 -13.00 -14.93
N PHE A 217 3.09 -13.31 -16.10
CA PHE A 217 1.88 -12.72 -16.66
C PHE A 217 0.81 -13.81 -16.78
N GLY A 218 -0.41 -13.49 -16.39
CA GLY A 218 -1.57 -14.27 -16.75
C GLY A 218 -2.36 -13.56 -17.84
N ASP A 219 -2.91 -14.29 -18.79
CA ASP A 219 -3.86 -13.75 -19.77
C ASP A 219 -5.07 -14.66 -19.87
N TRP A 220 -6.25 -14.06 -19.98
CA TRP A 220 -7.52 -14.80 -20.03
C TRP A 220 -7.85 -15.25 -21.44
N SER A 221 -8.27 -16.49 -21.57
CA SER A 221 -8.96 -16.92 -22.78
C SER A 221 -10.28 -16.15 -22.96
N SER A 222 -10.68 -15.91 -24.20
CA SER A 222 -11.90 -15.15 -24.54
C SER A 222 -13.20 -15.68 -23.90
N HIS A 223 -13.21 -16.93 -23.48
CA HIS A 223 -14.36 -17.58 -22.85
C HIS A 223 -14.19 -17.72 -21.31
N SER A 224 -13.24 -17.02 -20.68
CA SER A 224 -13.00 -16.96 -19.23
C SER A 224 -12.68 -18.30 -18.55
N LYS A 225 -12.35 -19.36 -19.28
CA LYS A 225 -12.13 -20.71 -18.73
C LYS A 225 -10.68 -21.05 -18.47
N TRP A 226 -9.76 -20.37 -19.15
CA TRP A 226 -8.33 -20.61 -19.08
C TRP A 226 -7.56 -19.31 -18.82
N ILE A 227 -6.50 -19.44 -18.08
CA ILE A 227 -5.41 -18.46 -17.91
C ILE A 227 -4.13 -19.09 -18.42
#